data_a2203cfe355333060b4b4e91c02a8c2b
#
_entry.id   a2203cfe355333060b4b4e91c02a8c2b
#
_cell.length_a   1.000
_cell.length_b   1.000
_cell.length_c   1.000
_cell.angle_alpha   90.00
_cell.angle_beta   90.00
_cell.angle_gamma   90.00
#
_symmetry.space_group_name_H-M   'P 1'
#
loop_
_entity.id
_entity.type
_entity.pdbx_description
1 polymer ?
#
loop_
_entity_poly.entity_id
_entity_poly.type
_entity_poly.pdbx_seq_one_letter_code
_entity_poly.pdbx_strand_id
1 'polypeptide(L)'
;MKTSEIMQKLENYILSFKGIHVEETADGKVFYLVSKPFAAIFSETIEIKAKNDYNETIRILHDEISEGKIMGEGWNEIRYSENLPFEVISDMADRGYRMSYASLPKKVQREIEEYYHG
;
A
#
# COMPACT_ATOMS: atom_id res chain seq x y z
N MET A 1 6.65 -18.47 -2.18
CA MET A 1 6.94 -17.62 -1.01
C MET A 1 5.81 -17.75 0.00
N LYS A 2 6.12 -17.94 1.24
CA LYS A 2 5.11 -18.06 2.30
C LYS A 2 4.46 -16.72 2.59
N THR A 3 3.21 -16.75 3.07
CA THR A 3 2.46 -15.55 3.45
C THR A 3 3.24 -14.63 4.39
N SER A 4 3.86 -15.20 5.44
CA SER A 4 4.65 -14.41 6.39
C SER A 4 5.86 -13.73 5.75
N GLU A 5 6.46 -14.34 4.75
CA GLU A 5 7.59 -13.77 4.02
C GLU A 5 7.13 -12.60 3.14
N ILE A 6 5.97 -12.76 2.50
CA ILE A 6 5.39 -11.69 1.66
C ILE A 6 5.03 -10.48 2.55
N MET A 7 4.39 -10.73 3.69
CA MET A 7 4.03 -9.68 4.64
C MET A 7 5.25 -8.90 5.10
N GLN A 8 6.30 -9.60 5.52
CA GLN A 8 7.51 -8.95 6.02
C GLN A 8 8.22 -8.18 4.92
N LYS A 9 8.29 -8.75 3.73
CA LYS A 9 8.93 -8.11 2.58
C LYS A 9 8.21 -6.82 2.19
N LEU A 10 6.87 -6.87 2.18
CA LEU A 10 6.06 -5.70 1.86
C LEU A 10 6.20 -4.62 2.94
N GLU A 11 6.14 -5.01 4.20
CA GLU A 11 6.30 -4.08 5.32
C GLU A 11 7.65 -3.36 5.22
N ASN A 12 8.73 -4.10 4.99
CA ASN A 12 10.06 -3.53 4.84
C ASN A 12 10.14 -2.57 3.66
N TYR A 13 9.49 -2.93 2.56
CA TYR A 13 9.46 -2.08 1.37
C TYR A 13 8.74 -0.75 1.63
N ILE A 14 7.55 -0.82 2.25
CA ILE A 14 6.77 0.37 2.57
C ILE A 14 7.51 1.27 3.57
N LEU A 15 8.14 0.67 4.58
CA LEU A 15 8.88 1.44 5.59
C LEU A 15 10.12 2.13 5.02
N SER A 16 10.56 1.76 3.82
CA SER A 16 11.65 2.45 3.14
C SER A 16 11.21 3.76 2.49
N PHE A 17 9.91 3.99 2.34
CA PHE A 17 9.39 5.25 1.79
C PHE A 17 9.54 6.38 2.82
N LYS A 18 9.66 7.61 2.32
CA LYS A 18 9.79 8.80 3.17
C LYS A 18 8.43 9.18 3.80
N GLY A 19 8.45 9.54 5.07
CA GLY A 19 7.27 10.10 5.74
C GLY A 19 6.24 9.08 6.21
N ILE A 20 6.62 7.82 6.32
CA ILE A 20 5.69 6.75 6.69
C ILE A 20 5.59 6.61 8.21
N HIS A 21 4.37 6.44 8.70
CA HIS A 21 4.16 5.89 10.03
C HIS A 21 3.14 4.76 9.98
N VAL A 22 3.19 3.91 10.99
CA VAL A 22 2.39 2.70 11.08
C VAL A 22 1.49 2.79 12.30
N GLU A 23 0.21 2.44 12.13
CA GLU A 23 -0.70 2.27 13.25
C GLU A 23 -1.14 0.81 13.31
N GLU A 24 -1.03 0.22 14.49
CA GLU A 24 -1.52 -1.13 14.72
C GLU A 24 -3.00 -1.07 15.09
N THR A 25 -3.79 -1.97 14.50
CA THR A 25 -5.21 -2.09 14.77
C THR A 25 -5.51 -3.52 15.19
N ALA A 26 -6.75 -3.79 15.59
CA ALA A 26 -7.18 -5.15 15.92
C ALA A 26 -7.03 -6.11 14.72
N ASP A 27 -7.14 -5.58 13.50
CA ASP A 27 -7.12 -6.39 12.28
C ASP A 27 -5.72 -6.52 11.67
N GLY A 28 -4.80 -5.64 12.01
CA GLY A 28 -3.45 -5.65 11.44
C GLY A 28 -2.75 -4.30 11.55
N LYS A 29 -2.00 -3.94 10.50
CA LYS A 29 -1.23 -2.70 10.46
C LYS A 29 -1.69 -1.84 9.31
N VAL A 30 -1.86 -0.53 9.55
CA VAL A 30 -2.19 0.45 8.51
C VAL A 30 -1.02 1.43 8.38
N PHE A 31 -0.61 1.68 7.15
CA PHE A 31 0.52 2.53 6.81
C PHE A 31 0.03 3.86 6.27
N TYR A 32 0.53 4.94 6.83
CA TYR A 32 0.14 6.31 6.51
C TYR A 32 1.31 7.09 5.95
N LEU A 33 1.02 7.91 4.95
CA LEU A 33 1.93 9.00 4.57
C LEU A 33 1.35 10.27 5.20
N VAL A 34 1.99 10.76 6.26
CA VAL A 34 1.47 11.84 7.09
C VAL A 34 0.10 11.42 7.66
N SER A 35 -1.01 12.02 7.21
CA SER A 35 -2.37 11.65 7.62
C SER A 35 -3.11 10.78 6.61
N LYS A 36 -2.46 10.40 5.50
CA LYS A 36 -3.09 9.69 4.38
C LYS A 36 -2.80 8.20 4.44
N PRO A 37 -3.79 7.34 4.77
CA PRO A 37 -3.58 5.89 4.69
C PRO A 37 -3.51 5.46 3.22
N PHE A 38 -2.59 4.56 2.88
CA PHE A 38 -2.46 4.08 1.51
C PHE A 38 -2.21 2.58 1.40
N ALA A 39 -1.83 1.91 2.49
CA ALA A 39 -1.60 0.47 2.48
C ALA A 39 -1.92 -0.11 3.84
N ALA A 40 -2.33 -1.37 3.87
CA ALA A 40 -2.62 -2.10 5.10
C ALA A 40 -2.24 -3.56 4.93
N ILE A 41 -1.74 -4.17 6.00
CA ILE A 41 -1.39 -5.59 6.03
C ILE A 41 -2.21 -6.24 7.12
N PHE A 42 -3.06 -7.18 6.72
CA PHE A 42 -3.92 -7.95 7.61
C PHE A 42 -3.44 -9.39 7.70
N SER A 43 -4.05 -10.20 8.56
CA SER A 43 -3.61 -11.57 8.78
C SER A 43 -3.66 -12.45 7.53
N GLU A 44 -4.66 -12.24 6.68
CA GLU A 44 -4.89 -13.07 5.49
C GLU A 44 -4.79 -12.31 4.17
N THR A 45 -4.85 -10.98 4.21
CA THR A 45 -4.87 -10.15 3.01
C THR A 45 -4.05 -8.89 3.19
N ILE A 46 -3.77 -8.24 2.07
CA ILE A 46 -3.19 -6.90 1.99
C ILE A 46 -4.22 -6.02 1.31
N GLU A 47 -4.34 -4.75 1.72
CA GLU A 47 -5.13 -3.79 0.98
C GLU A 47 -4.30 -2.56 0.65
N ILE A 48 -4.36 -2.12 -0.61
CA ILE A 48 -3.58 -0.98 -1.09
C ILE A 48 -4.47 -0.07 -1.93
N LYS A 49 -4.40 1.22 -1.65
CA LYS A 49 -5.17 2.23 -2.37
C LYS A 49 -4.45 2.64 -3.64
N ALA A 50 -5.20 2.74 -4.75
CA ALA A 50 -4.66 3.22 -6.01
C ALA A 50 -5.77 3.88 -6.83
N LYS A 51 -5.41 4.44 -8.01
CA LYS A 51 -6.38 5.12 -8.86
C LYS A 51 -7.36 4.15 -9.51
N ASN A 52 -8.59 4.62 -9.76
CA ASN A 52 -9.67 3.76 -10.26
C ASN A 52 -9.34 3.06 -11.58
N ASP A 53 -8.73 3.75 -12.53
CA ASP A 53 -8.36 3.17 -13.82
C ASP A 53 -7.34 2.04 -13.66
N TYR A 54 -6.35 2.24 -12.78
CA TYR A 54 -5.39 1.20 -12.45
C TYR A 54 -6.10 0.03 -11.75
N ASN A 55 -6.99 0.33 -10.80
CA ASN A 55 -7.72 -0.70 -10.03
C ASN A 55 -8.51 -1.61 -10.96
N GLU A 56 -9.23 -1.03 -11.92
CA GLU A 56 -10.00 -1.80 -12.88
C GLU A 56 -9.12 -2.74 -13.70
N THR A 57 -7.99 -2.24 -14.18
CA THR A 57 -7.06 -3.01 -15.00
C THR A 57 -6.41 -4.15 -14.20
N ILE A 58 -5.91 -3.84 -13.01
CA ILE A 58 -5.18 -4.84 -12.23
C ILE A 58 -6.09 -5.98 -11.77
N ARG A 59 -7.36 -5.69 -11.50
CA ARG A 59 -8.33 -6.70 -11.10
C ARG A 59 -8.69 -7.65 -12.25
N ILE A 60 -8.65 -7.16 -13.48
CA ILE A 60 -8.87 -7.99 -14.66
C ILE A 60 -7.67 -8.92 -14.87
N LEU A 61 -6.45 -8.40 -14.65
CA LEU A 61 -5.22 -9.15 -14.89
C LEU A 61 -4.92 -10.21 -13.84
N HIS A 62 -5.43 -10.03 -12.61
CA HIS A 62 -5.09 -10.91 -11.49
C HIS A 62 -6.33 -11.24 -10.65
N ASP A 63 -6.71 -12.52 -10.64
CA ASP A 63 -7.87 -13.00 -9.86
C ASP A 63 -7.69 -12.82 -8.36
N GLU A 64 -6.45 -12.72 -7.89
CA GLU A 64 -6.14 -12.53 -6.47
C GLU A 64 -6.47 -11.10 -5.99
N ILE A 65 -6.77 -10.19 -6.91
CA ILE A 65 -6.99 -8.78 -6.59
C ILE A 65 -8.46 -8.42 -6.82
N SER A 66 -9.08 -7.83 -5.80
CA SER A 66 -10.48 -7.40 -5.84
C SER A 66 -10.65 -6.09 -5.05
N GLU A 67 -11.88 -5.57 -5.00
CA GLU A 67 -12.15 -4.37 -4.20
C GLU A 67 -11.92 -4.63 -2.71
N GLY A 68 -11.36 -3.65 -2.02
CA GLY A 68 -11.04 -3.76 -0.60
C GLY A 68 -12.28 -3.99 0.25
N LYS A 69 -12.25 -5.02 1.08
CA LYS A 69 -13.37 -5.39 1.96
C LYS A 69 -13.28 -4.72 3.33
N ILE A 70 -12.09 -4.38 3.76
CA ILE A 70 -11.87 -3.75 5.08
C ILE A 70 -11.76 -2.24 4.93
N MET A 71 -10.89 -1.77 4.02
CA MET A 71 -10.65 -0.34 3.81
C MET A 71 -11.68 0.30 2.87
N GLY A 72 -12.28 -0.47 1.96
CA GLY A 72 -13.41 -0.04 1.17
C GLY A 72 -13.08 0.47 -0.23
N GLU A 73 -13.91 1.41 -0.72
CA GLU A 73 -13.85 1.93 -2.08
C GLU A 73 -12.49 2.59 -2.38
N GLY A 74 -11.96 2.30 -3.56
CA GLY A 74 -10.66 2.81 -3.99
C GLY A 74 -9.48 1.98 -3.54
N TRP A 75 -9.71 1.00 -2.68
CA TRP A 75 -8.70 0.09 -2.18
C TRP A 75 -8.77 -1.25 -2.90
N ASN A 76 -7.62 -1.88 -3.11
CA ASN A 76 -7.54 -3.23 -3.68
C ASN A 76 -7.18 -4.22 -2.59
N GLU A 77 -7.99 -5.26 -2.43
CA GLU A 77 -7.67 -6.40 -1.59
C GLU A 77 -6.81 -7.36 -2.39
N ILE A 78 -5.69 -7.76 -1.84
CA ILE A 78 -4.79 -8.76 -2.44
C ILE A 78 -4.79 -9.97 -1.54
N ARG A 79 -5.20 -11.12 -2.08
CA ARG A 79 -5.11 -12.39 -1.37
C ARG A 79 -3.73 -12.98 -1.61
N TYR A 80 -3.11 -13.48 -0.57
CA TYR A 80 -1.80 -14.10 -0.68
C TYR A 80 -1.85 -15.31 -1.61
N SER A 81 -0.94 -15.36 -2.58
CA SER A 81 -0.87 -16.42 -3.56
C SER A 81 0.55 -16.55 -4.07
N GLU A 82 1.01 -17.80 -4.23
CA GLU A 82 2.32 -18.07 -4.82
C GLU A 82 2.39 -17.67 -6.29
N ASN A 83 1.23 -17.54 -6.93
CA ASN A 83 1.15 -17.20 -8.35
C ASN A 83 1.22 -15.70 -8.63
N LEU A 84 1.07 -14.89 -7.59
CA LEU A 84 1.13 -13.42 -7.75
C LEU A 84 2.54 -12.93 -7.48
N PRO A 85 3.25 -12.39 -8.49
CA PRO A 85 4.60 -11.88 -8.29
C PRO A 85 4.62 -10.73 -7.28
N PHE A 86 5.63 -10.71 -6.42
CA PHE A 86 5.79 -9.64 -5.44
C PHE A 86 5.88 -8.25 -6.11
N GLU A 87 6.43 -8.19 -7.31
CA GLU A 87 6.57 -6.95 -8.08
C GLU A 87 5.21 -6.28 -8.34
N VAL A 88 4.14 -7.07 -8.49
CA VAL A 88 2.78 -6.52 -8.65
C VAL A 88 2.36 -5.81 -7.37
N ILE A 89 2.63 -6.43 -6.22
CA ILE A 89 2.25 -5.88 -4.91
C ILE A 89 3.07 -4.63 -4.60
N SER A 90 4.39 -4.69 -4.80
CA SER A 90 5.27 -3.55 -4.52
C SER A 90 5.00 -2.37 -5.46
N ASP A 91 4.70 -2.65 -6.74
CA ASP A 91 4.32 -1.60 -7.69
C ASP A 91 3.03 -0.91 -7.25
N MET A 92 2.05 -1.68 -6.78
CA MET A 92 0.81 -1.11 -6.29
C MET A 92 1.04 -0.24 -5.06
N ALA A 93 1.89 -0.67 -4.11
CA ALA A 93 2.25 0.12 -2.94
C ALA A 93 2.91 1.43 -3.34
N ASP A 94 3.81 1.39 -4.32
CA ASP A 94 4.47 2.57 -4.85
C ASP A 94 3.48 3.55 -5.48
N ARG A 95 2.51 3.04 -6.23
CA ARG A 95 1.44 3.87 -6.83
C ARG A 95 0.56 4.51 -5.75
N GLY A 96 0.20 3.76 -4.72
CA GLY A 96 -0.58 4.27 -3.59
C GLY A 96 0.16 5.37 -2.84
N TYR A 97 1.45 5.18 -2.61
CA TYR A 97 2.30 6.18 -1.99
C TYR A 97 2.35 7.45 -2.84
N ARG A 98 2.64 7.32 -4.13
CA ARG A 98 2.76 8.48 -5.03
C ARG A 98 1.45 9.25 -5.15
N MET A 99 0.32 8.54 -5.19
CA MET A 99 -1.01 9.17 -5.23
C MET A 99 -1.25 9.98 -3.95
N SER A 100 -0.94 9.42 -2.80
CA SER A 100 -1.09 10.08 -1.50
C SER A 100 -0.14 11.28 -1.40
N TYR A 101 1.10 11.12 -1.84
CA TYR A 101 2.10 12.22 -1.86
C TYR A 101 1.61 13.38 -2.72
N ALA A 102 1.12 13.09 -3.92
CA ALA A 102 0.63 14.12 -4.84
C ALA A 102 -0.57 14.88 -4.29
N SER A 103 -1.35 14.28 -3.39
CA SER A 103 -2.51 14.91 -2.77
C SER A 103 -2.15 15.84 -1.61
N LEU A 104 -0.90 15.82 -1.14
CA LEU A 104 -0.46 16.67 -0.03
C LEU A 104 -0.15 18.09 -0.52
N PRO A 105 -0.31 19.11 0.36
CA PRO A 105 0.12 20.47 0.02
C PRO A 105 1.60 20.51 -0.31
N LYS A 106 1.99 21.40 -1.22
CA LYS A 106 3.39 21.53 -1.65
C LYS A 106 4.35 21.78 -0.47
N LYS A 107 3.92 22.55 0.50
CA LYS A 107 4.71 22.81 1.71
C LYS A 107 5.03 21.50 2.46
N VAL A 108 4.02 20.64 2.61
CA VAL A 108 4.20 19.36 3.30
C VAL A 108 5.11 18.43 2.50
N GLN A 109 4.96 18.41 1.18
CA GLN A 109 5.84 17.65 0.30
C GLN A 109 7.30 18.06 0.49
N ARG A 110 7.57 19.36 0.55
CA ARG A 110 8.92 19.89 0.77
C ARG A 110 9.45 19.50 2.15
N GLU A 111 8.61 19.57 3.17
CA GLU A 111 9.02 19.17 4.54
C GLU A 111 9.42 17.69 4.59
N ILE A 112 8.69 16.81 3.89
CA ILE A 112 9.05 15.41 3.79
C ILE A 112 10.41 15.24 3.14
N GLU A 113 10.65 15.91 2.01
CA GLU A 113 11.92 15.81 1.30
C GLU A 113 13.09 16.35 2.14
N GLU A 114 12.90 17.45 2.82
CA GLU A 114 13.94 18.05 3.66
C GLU A 114 14.28 17.17 4.87
N TYR A 115 13.24 16.67 5.55
CA TYR A 115 13.42 15.86 6.75
C TYR A 115 14.12 14.52 6.46
N TYR A 116 13.73 13.87 5.35
CA TYR A 116 14.22 12.53 5.02
C TYR A 116 15.37 12.54 4.02
N HIS A 117 15.81 13.70 3.60
CA HIS A 117 16.88 13.80 2.62
C HIS A 117 18.27 13.71 3.25
N GLY A 118 18.33 13.73 4.49
CA GLY A 118 19.52 13.52 5.17
C GLY A 118 20.45 14.09 5.64
#